data_4190ecd46e34d46fd51579e8894912c9
#
_entry.id   4190ecd46e34d46fd51579e8894912c9
#
_cell.length_a   1.000
_cell.length_b   1.000
_cell.length_c   1.000
_cell.angle_alpha   90.00
_cell.angle_beta   90.00
_cell.angle_gamma   90.00
#
_symmetry.space_group_name_H-M   'P 1'
#
loop_
_entity.id
_entity.type
_entity.pdbx_description
1 polymer ?
#
loop_
_entity_poly.entity_id
_entity_poly.type
_entity_poly.pdbx_seq_one_letter_code
_entity_poly.pdbx_strand_id
1 'polypeptide(L)'
;MTKSTLLVTTTHTVEGRRVSDYKGLVGGDAILGANMFRDFFAGIRDMVGGRSGAYEKVLRKAKQEAIEDMLEQASELGANAVIGVALAYETVQVQDGGSMLMVAASGTAVVLG
;
A
#
# COMPACT_ATOMS: atom_id res chain seq x y z
N MET A 1 -4.14 -12.91 -16.77
CA MET A 1 -4.34 -13.03 -15.32
C MET A 1 -4.39 -11.65 -14.70
N THR A 2 -5.34 -11.39 -13.86
CA THR A 2 -5.47 -10.11 -13.21
C THR A 2 -4.64 -10.09 -11.93
N LYS A 3 -4.27 -8.87 -11.48
CA LYS A 3 -3.51 -8.70 -10.23
C LYS A 3 -4.28 -9.19 -9.00
N SER A 4 -5.62 -9.27 -9.08
CA SER A 4 -6.43 -9.76 -7.97
C SER A 4 -6.26 -11.25 -7.70
N THR A 5 -5.63 -12.00 -8.61
CA THR A 5 -5.38 -13.43 -8.41
C THR A 5 -4.06 -13.71 -7.70
N LEU A 6 -3.25 -12.68 -7.44
CA LEU A 6 -1.98 -12.84 -6.75
C LEU A 6 -2.21 -13.03 -5.26
N LEU A 7 -1.45 -13.95 -4.67
CA LEU A 7 -1.42 -14.09 -3.22
C LEU A 7 -0.56 -12.97 -2.65
N VAL A 8 -1.04 -12.31 -1.60
CA VAL A 8 -0.33 -11.21 -0.95
C VAL A 8 -0.24 -11.52 0.52
N THR A 9 0.97 -11.50 1.08
CA THR A 9 1.15 -11.83 2.48
C THR A 9 2.32 -11.06 3.07
N THR A 10 2.22 -10.76 4.35
CA THR A 10 3.33 -10.15 5.10
C THR A 10 4.35 -11.18 5.55
N THR A 11 4.01 -12.48 5.47
CA THR A 11 4.96 -13.53 5.84
C THR A 11 6.03 -13.67 4.77
N HIS A 12 7.17 -14.22 5.16
CA HIS A 12 8.27 -14.45 4.24
C HIS A 12 8.18 -15.79 3.52
N THR A 13 7.30 -16.65 4.00
CA THR A 13 7.05 -17.96 3.38
C THR A 13 5.56 -18.21 3.33
N VAL A 14 5.16 -19.09 2.45
CA VAL A 14 3.78 -19.56 2.34
C VAL A 14 3.79 -21.05 2.65
N GLU A 15 3.07 -21.43 3.69
CA GLU A 15 3.04 -22.81 4.15
C GLU A 15 2.55 -23.73 3.03
N GLY A 16 3.26 -24.81 2.80
CA GLY A 16 2.90 -25.79 1.78
C GLY A 16 3.29 -25.43 0.36
N ARG A 17 3.93 -24.27 0.15
CA ARG A 17 4.32 -23.84 -1.19
C ARG A 17 5.76 -23.34 -1.19
N ARG A 18 6.54 -23.79 -2.14
CA ARG A 18 7.93 -23.36 -2.28
C ARG A 18 8.02 -22.19 -3.25
N VAL A 19 8.97 -21.31 -2.98
CA VAL A 19 9.34 -20.30 -3.96
C VAL A 19 10.18 -20.98 -5.03
N SER A 20 9.67 -21.01 -6.26
CA SER A 20 10.42 -21.59 -7.38
C SER A 20 11.24 -20.54 -8.12
N ASP A 21 10.87 -19.26 -7.99
CA ASP A 21 11.58 -18.18 -8.65
C ASP A 21 11.32 -16.88 -7.91
N TYR A 22 12.38 -16.10 -7.68
CA TYR A 22 12.29 -14.76 -7.11
C TYR A 22 12.34 -13.75 -8.24
N LYS A 23 11.28 -12.95 -8.37
CA LYS A 23 11.19 -11.95 -9.44
C LYS A 23 11.77 -10.60 -9.05
N GLY A 24 11.85 -10.33 -7.75
CA GLY A 24 12.50 -9.15 -7.26
C GLY A 24 11.61 -8.27 -6.41
N LEU A 25 12.14 -7.12 -6.05
CA LEU A 25 11.46 -6.13 -5.22
C LEU A 25 10.38 -5.42 -6.04
N VAL A 26 9.21 -5.31 -5.45
CA VAL A 26 8.11 -4.55 -6.03
C VAL A 26 7.57 -3.56 -5.00
N GLY A 27 6.93 -2.52 -5.48
CA GLY A 27 6.33 -1.54 -4.59
C GLY A 27 5.23 -0.77 -5.28
N GLY A 28 4.48 -0.04 -4.47
CA GLY A 28 3.44 0.83 -4.97
C GLY A 28 3.19 1.95 -4.00
N ASP A 29 2.67 3.05 -4.50
CA ASP A 29 2.46 4.25 -3.72
C ASP A 29 1.06 4.82 -3.96
N ALA A 30 0.54 5.48 -2.93
CA ALA A 30 -0.63 6.34 -3.07
C ALA A 30 -0.36 7.61 -2.27
N ILE A 31 -0.73 8.74 -2.83
CA ILE A 31 -0.45 10.03 -2.21
C ILE A 31 -1.76 10.78 -2.02
N LEU A 32 -2.01 11.21 -0.78
CA LEU A 32 -3.08 12.14 -0.46
C LEU A 32 -2.51 13.54 -0.60
N GLY A 33 -3.01 14.31 -1.56
CA GLY A 33 -2.54 15.66 -1.82
C GLY A 33 -2.75 16.59 -0.65
N ALA A 34 -2.16 17.78 -0.74
CA ALA A 34 -2.11 18.72 0.37
C ALA A 34 -3.50 19.10 0.91
N ASN A 35 -4.47 19.33 0.04
CA ASN A 35 -5.81 19.68 0.48
C ASN A 35 -6.52 18.53 1.18
N MET A 36 -6.39 17.33 0.63
CA MET A 36 -6.99 16.15 1.23
C MET A 36 -6.34 15.83 2.57
N PHE A 37 -5.03 15.98 2.67
CA PHE A 37 -4.29 15.79 3.91
C PHE A 37 -4.76 16.76 4.99
N ARG A 38 -4.91 18.02 4.63
CA ARG A 38 -5.36 19.06 5.57
C ARG A 38 -6.76 18.79 6.07
N ASP A 39 -7.66 18.42 5.18
CA ASP A 39 -9.03 18.08 5.55
C ASP A 39 -9.08 16.86 6.45
N PHE A 40 -8.25 15.86 6.15
CA PHE A 40 -8.13 14.65 6.95
C PHE A 40 -7.76 14.99 8.40
N PHE A 41 -6.71 15.78 8.58
CA PHE A 41 -6.25 16.11 9.93
C PHE A 41 -7.15 17.12 10.64
N ALA A 42 -7.76 18.03 9.93
CA ALA A 42 -8.73 18.93 10.53
C ALA A 42 -9.93 18.16 11.08
N GLY A 43 -10.41 17.19 10.31
CA GLY A 43 -11.51 16.34 10.75
C GLY A 43 -11.17 15.55 12.01
N ILE A 44 -9.96 15.01 12.07
CA ILE A 44 -9.51 14.27 13.25
C ILE A 44 -9.41 15.17 14.46
N ARG A 45 -8.88 16.39 14.30
CA ARG A 45 -8.75 17.32 15.41
C ARG A 45 -10.09 17.76 15.96
N ASP A 46 -11.08 17.93 15.09
CA ASP A 46 -12.40 18.40 15.48
C ASP A 46 -13.25 17.30 16.12
N MET A 47 -12.79 16.06 16.06
CA MET A 47 -13.50 14.95 16.67
C MET A 47 -13.08 14.78 18.11
N VAL A 48 -14.06 14.73 18.99
CA VAL A 48 -13.82 14.47 20.41
C VAL A 48 -14.24 13.04 20.71
N GLY A 49 -13.24 12.18 20.94
CA GLY A 49 -13.47 10.84 21.41
C GLY A 49 -14.06 9.86 20.41
N GLY A 50 -13.96 10.16 19.11
CA GLY A 50 -14.52 9.28 18.10
C GLY A 50 -13.67 9.19 16.85
N ARG A 51 -14.03 8.29 15.96
CA ARG A 51 -13.38 8.10 14.67
C ARG A 51 -14.22 8.72 13.56
N SER A 52 -13.54 9.30 12.58
CA SER A 52 -14.23 9.77 11.40
C SER A 52 -14.27 8.67 10.36
N GLY A 53 -15.45 8.11 10.10
CA GLY A 53 -15.59 7.06 9.09
C GLY A 53 -15.18 7.52 7.71
N ALA A 54 -15.40 8.81 7.38
CA ALA A 54 -15.02 9.34 6.09
C ALA A 54 -13.49 9.34 5.90
N TYR A 55 -12.76 9.73 6.94
CA TYR A 55 -11.30 9.76 6.87
C TYR A 55 -10.68 8.38 6.92
N GLU A 56 -11.31 7.46 7.65
CA GLU A 56 -10.88 6.07 7.64
C GLU A 56 -11.01 5.46 6.25
N LYS A 57 -12.10 5.77 5.54
CA LYS A 57 -12.30 5.28 4.19
C LYS A 57 -11.24 5.80 3.23
N VAL A 58 -10.88 7.08 3.35
CA VAL A 58 -9.85 7.69 2.52
C VAL A 58 -8.51 7.00 2.72
N LEU A 59 -8.13 6.77 3.98
CA LEU A 59 -6.88 6.12 4.30
C LEU A 59 -6.85 4.67 3.83
N ARG A 60 -7.96 3.97 4.01
CA ARG A 60 -8.09 2.58 3.56
C ARG A 60 -7.99 2.49 2.04
N LYS A 61 -8.60 3.43 1.34
CA LYS A 61 -8.53 3.49 -0.10
C LYS A 61 -7.10 3.73 -0.58
N ALA A 62 -6.39 4.66 0.07
CA ALA A 62 -4.99 4.94 -0.27
C ALA A 62 -4.12 3.71 -0.07
N LYS A 63 -4.31 3.00 1.03
CA LYS A 63 -3.59 1.76 1.28
C LYS A 63 -3.86 0.73 0.19
N GLN A 64 -5.12 0.57 -0.19
CA GLN A 64 -5.51 -0.37 -1.21
C GLN A 64 -4.91 -0.01 -2.57
N GLU A 65 -4.88 1.26 -2.91
CA GLU A 65 -4.27 1.73 -4.16
C GLU A 65 -2.77 1.43 -4.20
N ALA A 66 -2.09 1.64 -3.06
CA ALA A 66 -0.66 1.32 -2.99
C ALA A 66 -0.41 -0.17 -3.20
N ILE A 67 -1.23 -1.02 -2.58
CA ILE A 67 -1.12 -2.46 -2.74
C ILE A 67 -1.41 -2.88 -4.18
N GLU A 68 -2.45 -2.33 -4.79
CA GLU A 68 -2.80 -2.67 -6.17
C GLU A 68 -1.70 -2.27 -7.14
N ASP A 69 -1.07 -1.12 -6.93
CA ASP A 69 0.05 -0.67 -7.75
C ASP A 69 1.23 -1.65 -7.63
N MET A 70 1.52 -2.09 -6.42
CA MET A 70 2.55 -3.11 -6.18
C MET A 70 2.22 -4.43 -6.89
N LEU A 71 0.97 -4.86 -6.82
CA LEU A 71 0.54 -6.12 -7.46
C LEU A 71 0.61 -6.02 -8.98
N GLU A 72 0.36 -4.85 -9.52
CA GLU A 72 0.48 -4.65 -10.96
C GLU A 72 1.93 -4.85 -11.41
N GLN A 73 2.89 -4.31 -10.66
CA GLN A 73 4.30 -4.55 -10.93
C GLN A 73 4.64 -6.03 -10.86
N ALA A 74 4.15 -6.71 -9.83
CA ALA A 74 4.43 -8.14 -9.66
C ALA A 74 3.84 -8.95 -10.81
N SER A 75 2.64 -8.61 -11.25
CA SER A 75 1.99 -9.27 -12.37
C SER A 75 2.79 -9.11 -13.65
N GLU A 76 3.33 -7.92 -13.90
CA GLU A 76 4.16 -7.66 -15.07
C GLU A 76 5.43 -8.49 -15.08
N LEU A 77 5.94 -8.84 -13.91
CA LEU A 77 7.12 -9.69 -13.77
C LEU A 77 6.79 -11.18 -13.90
N GLY A 78 5.53 -11.54 -14.01
CA GLY A 78 5.11 -12.92 -14.10
C GLY A 78 5.01 -13.63 -12.76
N ALA A 79 4.95 -12.89 -11.66
CA ALA A 79 4.82 -13.47 -10.34
C ALA A 79 3.40 -13.96 -10.08
N ASN A 80 3.26 -14.92 -9.18
CA ASN A 80 1.93 -15.34 -8.71
C ASN A 80 1.73 -15.04 -7.23
N ALA A 81 2.70 -14.40 -6.59
CA ALA A 81 2.58 -14.00 -5.19
C ALA A 81 3.52 -12.85 -4.88
N VAL A 82 3.17 -12.09 -3.84
CA VAL A 82 4.06 -11.10 -3.25
C VAL A 82 4.16 -11.43 -1.76
N ILE A 83 5.37 -11.69 -1.30
CA ILE A 83 5.64 -12.07 0.09
C ILE A 83 6.41 -10.96 0.79
N GLY A 84 6.46 -11.02 2.11
CA GLY A 84 7.20 -10.06 2.90
C GLY A 84 6.67 -8.64 2.75
N VAL A 85 5.37 -8.47 2.56
CA VAL A 85 4.78 -7.17 2.30
C VAL A 85 4.85 -6.30 3.55
N ALA A 86 5.26 -5.05 3.34
CA ALA A 86 5.27 -4.02 4.38
C ALA A 86 4.57 -2.78 3.86
N LEU A 87 3.94 -2.06 4.76
CA LEU A 87 3.29 -0.79 4.47
C LEU A 87 3.95 0.30 5.29
N ALA A 88 4.16 1.45 4.69
CA ALA A 88 4.70 2.61 5.36
C ALA A 88 3.80 3.80 5.09
N TYR A 89 3.69 4.68 6.08
CA TYR A 89 2.93 5.91 5.97
C TYR A 89 3.89 7.05 6.29
N GLU A 90 4.04 7.99 5.37
CA GLU A 90 4.98 9.09 5.54
C GLU A 90 4.33 10.42 5.21
N THR A 91 4.68 11.44 6.00
CA THR A 91 4.30 12.80 5.72
C THR A 91 5.38 13.44 4.88
N VAL A 92 4.98 14.02 3.75
CA VAL A 92 5.90 14.69 2.84
C VAL A 92 5.59 16.18 2.89
N GLN A 93 6.61 17.00 3.20
CA GLN A 93 6.47 18.45 3.21
C GLN A 93 6.65 18.98 1.78
N VAL A 94 5.78 19.90 1.39
CA VAL A 94 5.91 20.59 0.12
C VAL A 94 6.32 22.02 0.34
N GLN A 95 6.90 22.62 -0.68
CA GLN A 95 7.62 23.88 -0.56
C GLN A 95 6.75 25.07 -0.12
N ASP A 96 5.48 25.05 -0.44
CA ASP A 96 4.58 26.17 -0.15
C ASP A 96 3.81 25.99 1.16
N GLY A 97 4.38 25.25 2.10
CA GLY A 97 3.81 25.12 3.43
C GLY A 97 2.74 24.04 3.56
N GLY A 98 2.49 23.28 2.51
CA GLY A 98 1.56 22.17 2.57
C GLY A 98 2.25 20.89 2.99
N SER A 99 1.43 19.89 3.32
CA SER A 99 1.91 18.54 3.62
C SER A 99 1.08 17.54 2.83
N MET A 100 1.69 16.41 2.51
CA MET A 100 1.02 15.30 1.86
C MET A 100 1.27 14.05 2.66
N LEU A 101 0.33 13.11 2.61
CA LEU A 101 0.51 11.80 3.20
C LEU A 101 0.77 10.81 2.09
N MET A 102 1.86 10.06 2.21
CA MET A 102 2.19 9.00 1.28
C MET A 102 2.03 7.65 1.96
N VAL A 103 1.33 6.75 1.28
CA VAL A 103 1.24 5.35 1.68
C VAL A 103 2.05 4.55 0.70
N ALA A 104 3.02 3.81 1.20
CA ALA A 104 3.89 3.00 0.36
C ALA A 104 3.75 1.53 0.73
N ALA A 105 3.64 0.67 -0.27
CA ALA A 105 3.66 -0.78 -0.10
C ALA A 105 4.92 -1.30 -0.75
N SER A 106 5.52 -2.33 -0.16
CA SER A 106 6.68 -2.99 -0.74
C SER A 106 6.63 -4.48 -0.43
N GLY A 107 7.32 -5.25 -1.24
CA GLY A 107 7.37 -6.69 -1.04
C GLY A 107 8.26 -7.35 -2.06
N THR A 108 8.30 -8.68 -2.03
CA THR A 108 9.08 -9.46 -2.97
C THR A 108 8.14 -10.25 -3.86
N ALA A 109 8.24 -10.03 -5.15
CA ALA A 109 7.47 -10.77 -6.14
C ALA A 109 8.11 -12.13 -6.37
N VAL A 110 7.32 -13.20 -6.30
CA VAL A 110 7.81 -14.55 -6.42
C VAL A 110 6.85 -15.41 -7.24
N VAL A 111 7.37 -16.52 -7.71
CA VAL A 111 6.55 -17.60 -8.24
C VAL A 111 6.56 -18.73 -7.23
N LEU A 112 5.39 -19.07 -6.74
CA LEU A 112 5.21 -20.20 -5.83
C LEU A 112 4.86 -21.44 -6.62
N GLY A 113 5.50 -22.52 -6.26
CA GLY A 113 5.21 -23.83 -6.85
C GLY A 113 3.97 -24.49 -6.28
#